data_37f6483648dbe7d395af868e5192001c
#
_entry.id   37f6483648dbe7d395af868e5192001c
#
_cell.length_a   1.000
_cell.length_b   1.000
_cell.length_c   1.000
_cell.angle_alpha   90.00
_cell.angle_beta   90.00
_cell.angle_gamma   90.00
#
_symmetry.space_group_name_H-M   'P 1'
#
loop_
_entity.id
_entity.type
_entity.pdbx_description
1 polymer ?
#
loop_
_entity_poly.entity_id
_entity_poly.type
_entity_poly.pdbx_seq_one_letter_code
_entity_poly.pdbx_strand_id
1 'polypeptide(L)'
;MFTLMGGIAMFLYGMDLMGKALEQTAGSKLQGILSKMTASPVRGLLLGMVITAVIQSSGATTVMAVGFVNSGLMELHQAIGVIMGANIGTTVTGWLLSLSGLEGDSFAIQMLNPNAWAPILGFIGIFLYMLGKDKDRRSGVGKIMVGFSVLMAGMNTMSTAMSPLADEPWFMDLFLSLIHISEPTRLGMIS
;
A
#
# COMPACT_ATOMS: atom_id res chain seq x y z
N MET A 1 -0.86 -11.38 -23.00
CA MET A 1 -1.48 -12.06 -21.86
C MET A 1 -0.47 -12.59 -20.82
N PHE A 2 0.52 -13.40 -21.21
CA PHE A 2 1.52 -13.92 -20.26
C PHE A 2 2.29 -12.81 -19.52
N THR A 3 2.64 -11.71 -20.20
CA THR A 3 3.32 -10.55 -19.60
C THR A 3 2.48 -9.90 -18.52
N LEU A 4 1.18 -9.73 -18.75
CA LEU A 4 0.25 -9.18 -17.77
C LEU A 4 0.15 -10.10 -16.54
N MET A 5 -0.01 -11.41 -16.73
CA MET A 5 -0.05 -12.38 -15.63
C MET A 5 1.26 -12.36 -14.81
N GLY A 6 2.41 -12.28 -15.49
CA GLY A 6 3.70 -12.13 -14.83
C GLY A 6 3.82 -10.83 -14.03
N GLY A 7 3.33 -9.73 -14.59
CA GLY A 7 3.27 -8.43 -13.90
C GLY A 7 2.41 -8.47 -12.65
N ILE A 8 1.21 -9.06 -12.74
CA ILE A 8 0.31 -9.25 -11.59
C ILE A 8 0.97 -10.12 -10.51
N ALA A 9 1.60 -11.23 -10.90
CA ALA A 9 2.27 -12.12 -9.96
C ALA A 9 3.40 -11.40 -9.20
N MET A 10 4.24 -10.63 -9.92
CA MET A 10 5.31 -9.84 -9.29
C MET A 10 4.74 -8.73 -8.39
N PHE A 11 3.70 -8.04 -8.82
CA PHE A 11 3.04 -6.99 -8.03
C PHE A 11 2.50 -7.56 -6.71
N LEU A 12 1.73 -8.64 -6.77
CA LEU A 12 1.15 -9.29 -5.58
C LEU A 12 2.24 -9.85 -4.66
N TYR A 13 3.26 -10.48 -5.22
CA TYR A 13 4.38 -11.00 -4.44
C TYR A 13 5.19 -9.89 -3.78
N GLY A 14 5.49 -8.81 -4.50
CA GLY A 14 6.20 -7.65 -3.95
C GLY A 14 5.42 -6.97 -2.82
N MET A 15 4.11 -6.82 -2.99
CA MET A 15 3.20 -6.28 -1.98
C MET A 15 3.17 -7.17 -0.71
N ASP A 16 3.03 -8.49 -0.87
CA ASP A 16 3.01 -9.43 0.26
C ASP A 16 4.35 -9.45 1.01
N LEU A 17 5.46 -9.50 0.27
CA LEU A 17 6.81 -9.49 0.84
C LEU A 17 7.08 -8.19 1.62
N MET A 18 6.77 -7.04 1.03
CA MET A 18 6.94 -5.74 1.66
C MET A 18 6.04 -5.61 2.89
N GLY A 19 4.77 -5.95 2.77
CA GLY A 19 3.78 -5.87 3.84
C GLY A 19 4.18 -6.72 5.06
N LYS A 20 4.52 -7.99 4.85
CA LYS A 20 4.99 -8.89 5.93
C LYS A 20 6.26 -8.39 6.59
N ALA A 21 7.21 -7.87 5.81
CA ALA A 21 8.46 -7.35 6.35
C ALA A 21 8.24 -6.06 7.16
N LEU A 22 7.34 -5.17 6.72
CA LEU A 22 6.93 -3.98 7.48
C LEU A 22 6.24 -4.37 8.79
N GLU A 23 5.30 -5.30 8.75
CA GLU A 23 4.60 -5.80 9.94
C GLU A 23 5.60 -6.40 10.96
N GLN A 24 6.52 -7.25 10.51
CA GLN A 24 7.54 -7.85 11.37
C GLN A 24 8.50 -6.82 11.96
N THR A 25 8.88 -5.81 11.18
CA THR A 25 9.90 -4.84 11.60
C THR A 25 9.34 -3.72 12.48
N ALA A 26 8.11 -3.28 12.21
CA ALA A 26 7.49 -2.13 12.86
C ALA A 26 6.32 -2.52 13.78
N GLY A 27 5.70 -3.69 13.58
CA GLY A 27 4.44 -4.06 14.21
C GLY A 27 4.45 -4.00 15.74
N SER A 28 5.47 -4.54 16.39
CA SER A 28 5.55 -4.55 17.86
C SER A 28 5.68 -3.15 18.47
N LYS A 29 6.37 -2.23 17.80
CA LYS A 29 6.49 -0.83 18.23
C LYS A 29 5.19 -0.08 18.04
N LEU A 30 4.52 -0.32 16.89
CA LEU A 30 3.24 0.30 16.56
C LEU A 30 2.13 -0.20 17.47
N GLN A 31 2.14 -1.47 17.88
CA GLN A 31 1.25 -2.00 18.91
C GLN A 31 1.39 -1.26 20.24
N GLY A 32 2.63 -1.05 20.69
CA GLY A 32 2.91 -0.32 21.93
C GLY A 32 2.49 1.16 21.88
N ILE A 33 2.53 1.79 20.70
CA ILE A 33 2.05 3.16 20.51
C ILE A 33 0.51 3.17 20.49
N LEU A 34 -0.10 2.21 19.80
CA LEU A 34 -1.55 2.10 19.68
C LEU A 34 -2.21 1.95 21.06
N SER A 35 -1.68 1.08 21.93
CA SER A 35 -2.23 0.86 23.26
C SER A 35 -2.14 2.07 24.21
N LYS A 36 -1.18 2.97 23.97
CA LYS A 36 -0.93 4.14 24.85
C LYS A 36 -1.58 5.44 24.38
N MET A 37 -1.82 5.60 23.09
CA MET A 37 -2.18 6.90 22.50
C MET A 37 -3.64 7.02 22.06
N THR A 38 -4.47 6.03 22.25
CA THR A 38 -5.87 6.02 21.79
C THR A 38 -6.85 6.69 22.77
N ALA A 39 -6.41 7.72 23.52
CA ALA A 39 -7.25 8.41 24.50
C ALA A 39 -8.46 9.16 23.92
N SER A 40 -8.59 9.32 22.59
CA SER A 40 -9.77 9.89 21.93
C SER A 40 -9.98 9.28 20.54
N PRO A 41 -11.23 9.24 20.03
CA PRO A 41 -11.53 8.68 18.69
C PRO A 41 -10.75 9.35 17.56
N VAL A 42 -10.54 10.66 17.62
CA VAL A 42 -9.77 11.41 16.62
C VAL A 42 -8.29 11.01 16.62
N ARG A 43 -7.69 10.83 17.80
CA ARG A 43 -6.32 10.33 17.91
C ARG A 43 -6.23 8.88 17.42
N GLY A 44 -7.26 8.07 17.73
CA GLY A 44 -7.40 6.72 17.19
C GLY A 44 -7.42 6.71 15.66
N LEU A 45 -8.19 7.59 15.04
CA LEU A 45 -8.28 7.73 13.59
C LEU A 45 -6.92 8.09 12.96
N LEU A 46 -6.27 9.13 13.46
CA LEU A 46 -4.94 9.53 12.96
C LEU A 46 -3.91 8.41 13.14
N LEU A 47 -3.95 7.74 14.28
CA LEU A 47 -3.03 6.66 14.56
C LEU A 47 -3.28 5.44 13.69
N GLY A 48 -4.54 5.04 13.50
CA GLY A 48 -4.94 3.96 12.59
C GLY A 48 -4.52 4.24 11.15
N MET A 49 -4.68 5.48 10.69
CA MET A 49 -4.25 5.93 9.37
C MET A 49 -2.71 5.78 9.22
N VAL A 50 -1.93 6.30 10.17
CA VAL A 50 -0.46 6.22 10.13
C VAL A 50 0.02 4.77 10.22
N ILE A 51 -0.54 3.98 11.13
CA ILE A 51 -0.15 2.57 11.28
C ILE A 51 -0.41 1.79 10.00
N THR A 52 -1.60 1.96 9.42
CA THR A 52 -1.95 1.26 8.18
C THR A 52 -1.11 1.73 6.99
N ALA A 53 -0.84 3.03 6.89
CA ALA A 53 0.06 3.56 5.87
C ALA A 53 1.48 2.98 5.97
N VAL A 54 1.97 2.72 7.20
CA VAL A 54 3.28 2.11 7.44
C VAL A 54 3.24 0.59 7.24
N ILE A 55 2.29 -0.12 7.85
CA ILE A 55 2.18 -1.59 7.78
C ILE A 55 1.66 -2.05 6.39
N GLN A 56 0.98 -1.17 5.67
CA GLN A 56 0.32 -1.46 4.39
C GLN A 56 -0.77 -2.56 4.49
N SER A 57 -1.33 -2.75 5.69
CA SER A 57 -2.37 -3.75 5.96
C SER A 57 -3.42 -3.22 6.92
N SER A 58 -4.58 -2.84 6.39
CA SER A 58 -5.74 -2.44 7.20
C SER A 58 -6.33 -3.63 7.97
N GLY A 59 -6.23 -4.84 7.40
CA GLY A 59 -6.63 -6.07 8.08
C GLY A 59 -5.82 -6.33 9.35
N ALA A 60 -4.49 -6.26 9.27
CA ALA A 60 -3.61 -6.40 10.44
C ALA A 60 -3.91 -5.34 11.50
N THR A 61 -4.08 -4.08 11.10
CA THR A 61 -4.43 -2.97 12.01
C THR A 61 -5.78 -3.21 12.69
N THR A 62 -6.77 -3.69 11.94
CA THR A 62 -8.11 -4.00 12.47
C THR A 62 -8.05 -5.16 13.46
N VAL A 63 -7.36 -6.26 13.14
CA VAL A 63 -7.20 -7.41 14.05
C VAL A 63 -6.49 -6.99 15.33
N MET A 64 -5.46 -6.13 15.24
CA MET A 64 -4.81 -5.58 16.43
C MET A 64 -5.78 -4.76 17.29
N ALA A 65 -6.58 -3.87 16.67
CA ALA A 65 -7.57 -3.06 17.41
C ALA A 65 -8.61 -3.93 18.11
N VAL A 66 -9.13 -4.96 17.43
CA VAL A 66 -10.08 -5.93 18.02
C VAL A 66 -9.41 -6.71 19.16
N GLY A 67 -8.16 -7.15 18.98
CA GLY A 67 -7.40 -7.83 20.02
C GLY A 67 -7.22 -6.97 21.28
N PHE A 68 -6.98 -5.67 21.12
CA PHE A 68 -6.86 -4.74 22.25
C PHE A 68 -8.19 -4.48 22.96
N VAL A 69 -9.31 -4.44 22.23
CA VAL A 69 -10.64 -4.36 22.85
C VAL A 69 -10.92 -5.63 23.65
N ASN A 70 -10.67 -6.80 23.08
CA ASN A 70 -10.89 -8.08 23.75
C ASN A 70 -10.02 -8.28 25.01
N SER A 71 -8.82 -7.70 25.02
CA SER A 71 -7.91 -7.76 26.18
C SER A 71 -8.16 -6.65 27.21
N GLY A 72 -9.13 -5.76 26.98
CA GLY A 72 -9.44 -4.63 27.86
C GLY A 72 -8.41 -3.49 27.82
N LEU A 73 -7.48 -3.52 26.85
CA LEU A 73 -6.47 -2.47 26.68
C LEU A 73 -7.00 -1.25 25.91
N MET A 74 -8.16 -1.38 25.26
CA MET A 74 -8.78 -0.34 24.45
C MET A 74 -10.30 -0.44 24.58
N GLU A 75 -10.97 0.70 24.62
CA GLU A 75 -12.43 0.74 24.58
C GLU A 75 -12.94 0.67 23.13
N LEU A 76 -14.17 0.15 22.95
CA LEU A 76 -14.77 -0.03 21.63
C LEU A 76 -14.82 1.27 20.81
N HIS A 77 -15.18 2.39 21.45
CA HIS A 77 -15.27 3.68 20.75
C HIS A 77 -13.92 4.17 20.23
N GLN A 78 -12.81 3.81 20.90
CA GLN A 78 -11.45 4.12 20.46
C GLN A 78 -11.06 3.25 19.27
N ALA A 79 -11.42 1.94 19.29
CA ALA A 79 -11.16 1.02 18.22
C ALA A 79 -11.88 1.41 16.92
N ILE A 80 -13.11 1.94 17.01
CA ILE A 80 -13.83 2.46 15.84
C ILE A 80 -13.01 3.55 15.14
N GLY A 81 -12.45 4.49 15.90
CA GLY A 81 -11.56 5.52 15.34
C GLY A 81 -10.35 4.91 14.60
N VAL A 82 -9.69 3.92 15.21
CA VAL A 82 -8.55 3.23 14.61
C VAL A 82 -8.92 2.52 13.31
N ILE A 83 -10.06 1.81 13.28
CA ILE A 83 -10.53 1.08 12.10
C ILE A 83 -10.90 2.05 10.97
N MET A 84 -11.58 3.15 11.28
CA MET A 84 -11.85 4.21 10.29
C MET A 84 -10.56 4.80 9.73
N GLY A 85 -9.59 5.07 10.61
CA GLY A 85 -8.27 5.54 10.21
C GLY A 85 -7.52 4.53 9.34
N ALA A 86 -7.61 3.24 9.66
CA ALA A 86 -7.00 2.18 8.86
C ALA A 86 -7.55 2.15 7.42
N ASN A 87 -8.85 2.36 7.24
CA ASN A 87 -9.45 2.46 5.90
C ASN A 87 -8.90 3.66 5.11
N ILE A 88 -8.75 4.81 5.77
CA ILE A 88 -8.13 5.98 5.14
C ILE A 88 -6.65 5.71 4.84
N GLY A 89 -5.91 5.05 5.75
CA GLY A 89 -4.50 4.72 5.57
C GLY A 89 -4.22 3.84 4.36
N THR A 90 -5.18 3.01 3.96
CA THR A 90 -5.08 2.20 2.74
C THR A 90 -4.99 3.06 1.47
N THR A 91 -5.62 4.24 1.44
CA THR A 91 -5.58 5.15 0.28
C THR A 91 -4.18 5.73 0.04
N VAL A 92 -3.34 5.79 1.07
CA VAL A 92 -1.95 6.26 0.94
C VAL A 92 -1.17 5.40 -0.05
N THR A 93 -1.44 4.08 -0.08
CA THR A 93 -0.85 3.17 -1.07
C THR A 93 -1.24 3.57 -2.49
N GLY A 94 -2.52 3.87 -2.72
CA GLY A 94 -3.00 4.33 -4.02
C GLY A 94 -2.34 5.65 -4.44
N TRP A 95 -2.11 6.57 -3.51
CA TRP A 95 -1.41 7.82 -3.78
C TRP A 95 0.06 7.59 -4.16
N LEU A 96 0.76 6.72 -3.43
CA LEU A 96 2.15 6.36 -3.75
C LEU A 96 2.24 5.71 -5.14
N LEU A 97 1.30 4.84 -5.49
CA LEU A 97 1.24 4.22 -6.82
C LEU A 97 0.90 5.24 -7.91
N SER A 98 0.03 6.20 -7.64
CA SER A 98 -0.31 7.29 -8.58
C SER A 98 0.91 8.15 -8.92
N LEU A 99 1.83 8.37 -7.97
CA LEU A 99 3.08 9.10 -8.23
C LEU A 99 3.99 8.38 -9.24
N SER A 100 3.86 7.07 -9.37
CA SER A 100 4.66 6.30 -10.35
C SER A 100 4.24 6.54 -11.80
N GLY A 101 3.02 7.04 -12.02
CA GLY A 101 2.51 7.42 -13.35
C GLY A 101 2.87 8.84 -13.76
N LEU A 102 3.61 9.60 -12.94
CA LEU A 102 4.06 10.94 -13.33
C LEU A 102 5.16 10.85 -14.39
N GLU A 103 4.85 11.32 -15.59
CA GLU A 103 5.79 11.48 -16.70
C GLU A 103 6.16 12.95 -16.84
N GLY A 104 7.46 13.25 -16.94
CA GLY A 104 7.95 14.60 -17.17
C GLY A 104 9.46 14.66 -17.22
N ASP A 105 9.99 15.55 -18.08
CA ASP A 105 11.44 15.74 -18.30
C ASP A 105 12.13 16.52 -17.16
N SER A 106 11.37 17.05 -16.20
CA SER A 106 11.93 17.79 -15.07
C SER A 106 12.63 16.83 -14.09
N PHE A 107 13.85 17.17 -13.70
CA PHE A 107 14.63 16.43 -12.70
C PHE A 107 13.87 16.22 -11.39
N ALA A 108 13.06 17.20 -10.98
CA ALA A 108 12.22 17.11 -9.79
C ALA A 108 11.13 16.04 -9.93
N ILE A 109 10.51 15.90 -11.11
CA ILE A 109 9.49 14.86 -11.38
C ILE A 109 10.14 13.48 -11.42
N GLN A 110 11.31 13.34 -12.04
CA GLN A 110 12.06 12.09 -12.06
C GLN A 110 12.50 11.67 -10.65
N MET A 111 12.87 12.61 -9.79
CA MET A 111 13.17 12.31 -8.38
C MET A 111 11.94 11.89 -7.56
N LEU A 112 10.76 12.36 -7.90
CA LEU A 112 9.50 11.99 -7.23
C LEU A 112 8.94 10.65 -7.73
N ASN A 113 9.38 10.17 -8.90
CA ASN A 113 8.87 8.93 -9.48
C ASN A 113 9.50 7.70 -8.77
N PRO A 114 8.67 6.89 -8.06
CA PRO A 114 9.16 5.69 -7.35
C PRO A 114 9.84 4.67 -8.27
N ASN A 115 9.47 4.61 -9.55
CA ASN A 115 10.06 3.69 -10.52
C ASN A 115 11.55 3.95 -10.76
N ALA A 116 11.99 5.22 -10.65
CA ALA A 116 13.40 5.58 -10.84
C ALA A 116 14.31 5.01 -9.73
N TRP A 117 13.80 4.93 -8.51
CA TRP A 117 14.55 4.45 -7.34
C TRP A 117 14.39 2.96 -7.07
N ALA A 118 13.31 2.35 -7.57
CA ALA A 118 13.01 0.96 -7.30
C ALA A 118 14.17 -0.01 -7.62
N PRO A 119 14.90 0.06 -8.76
CA PRO A 119 16.01 -0.83 -9.05
C PRO A 119 17.18 -0.64 -8.07
N ILE A 120 17.49 0.62 -7.72
CA ILE A 120 18.57 0.95 -6.77
C ILE A 120 18.24 0.39 -5.38
N LEU A 121 17.00 0.62 -4.93
CA LEU A 121 16.53 0.08 -3.66
C LEU A 121 16.55 -1.46 -3.66
N GLY A 122 16.15 -2.10 -4.77
CA GLY A 122 16.21 -3.55 -4.91
C GLY A 122 17.63 -4.08 -4.80
N PHE A 123 18.58 -3.44 -5.47
CA PHE A 123 20.00 -3.82 -5.41
C PHE A 123 20.57 -3.68 -3.98
N ILE A 124 20.36 -2.55 -3.33
CA ILE A 124 20.79 -2.36 -1.93
C ILE A 124 20.05 -3.33 -1.01
N GLY A 125 18.76 -3.52 -1.23
CA GLY A 125 17.91 -4.39 -0.42
C GLY A 125 18.37 -5.84 -0.43
N ILE A 126 18.77 -6.39 -1.59
CA ILE A 126 19.24 -7.77 -1.68
C ILE A 126 20.54 -7.98 -0.89
N PHE A 127 21.46 -7.00 -0.92
CA PHE A 127 22.70 -7.07 -0.13
C PHE A 127 22.39 -7.02 1.38
N LEU A 128 21.49 -6.12 1.80
CA LEU A 128 21.08 -6.04 3.21
C LEU A 128 20.38 -7.33 3.67
N TYR A 129 19.58 -7.93 2.79
CA TYR A 129 18.91 -9.19 3.06
C TYR A 129 19.90 -10.34 3.19
N MET A 130 20.88 -10.45 2.27
CA MET A 130 21.86 -11.54 2.27
C MET A 130 22.88 -11.42 3.42
N LEU A 131 23.26 -10.20 3.81
CA LEU A 131 24.21 -9.95 4.91
C LEU A 131 23.53 -10.02 6.30
N GLY A 132 22.21 -9.86 6.37
CA GLY A 132 21.46 -9.94 7.61
C GLY A 132 21.10 -11.38 7.99
N LYS A 133 21.15 -11.72 9.29
CA LYS A 133 20.54 -12.95 9.79
C LYS A 133 19.02 -12.79 9.82
N ASP A 134 18.25 -13.87 9.65
CA ASP A 134 16.80 -13.89 9.46
C ASP A 134 15.95 -13.13 10.52
N LYS A 135 16.51 -12.84 11.69
CA LYS A 135 15.86 -12.05 12.75
C LYS A 135 16.45 -10.65 12.94
N ASP A 136 17.41 -10.25 12.13
CA ASP A 136 18.04 -8.95 12.23
C ASP A 136 17.16 -7.87 11.57
N ARG A 137 17.10 -6.68 12.19
CA ARG A 137 16.44 -5.50 11.63
C ARG A 137 16.94 -5.16 10.23
N ARG A 138 18.20 -5.46 9.91
CA ARG A 138 18.81 -5.26 8.60
C ARG A 138 18.17 -6.13 7.54
N SER A 139 17.94 -7.41 7.84
CA SER A 139 17.25 -8.35 6.94
C SER A 139 15.80 -7.90 6.71
N GLY A 140 15.09 -7.41 7.75
CA GLY A 140 13.75 -6.85 7.60
C GLY A 140 13.70 -5.65 6.66
N VAL A 141 14.61 -4.69 6.82
CA VAL A 141 14.73 -3.53 5.91
C VAL A 141 15.08 -3.97 4.49
N GLY A 142 16.00 -4.94 4.34
CA GLY A 142 16.33 -5.51 3.04
C GLY A 142 15.11 -6.11 2.33
N LYS A 143 14.29 -6.89 3.06
CA LYS A 143 13.03 -7.46 2.52
C LYS A 143 12.04 -6.38 2.08
N ILE A 144 11.90 -5.28 2.84
CA ILE A 144 11.05 -4.15 2.49
C ILE A 144 11.51 -3.54 1.17
N MET A 145 12.81 -3.27 1.03
CA MET A 145 13.38 -2.64 -0.16
C MET A 145 13.25 -3.54 -1.40
N VAL A 146 13.51 -4.84 -1.25
CA VAL A 146 13.33 -5.84 -2.33
C VAL A 146 11.85 -5.96 -2.71
N GLY A 147 10.95 -6.06 -1.71
CA GLY A 147 9.51 -6.13 -1.93
C GLY A 147 8.99 -4.92 -2.69
N PHE A 148 9.43 -3.72 -2.32
CA PHE A 148 9.10 -2.48 -3.03
C PHE A 148 9.60 -2.50 -4.48
N SER A 149 10.84 -2.93 -4.72
CA SER A 149 11.40 -3.03 -6.07
C SER A 149 10.63 -4.01 -6.95
N VAL A 150 10.30 -5.18 -6.43
CA VAL A 150 9.52 -6.21 -7.15
C VAL A 150 8.09 -5.72 -7.43
N LEU A 151 7.46 -5.03 -6.47
CA LEU A 151 6.14 -4.42 -6.65
C LEU A 151 6.15 -3.40 -7.79
N MET A 152 7.12 -2.48 -7.80
CA MET A 152 7.26 -1.47 -8.86
C MET A 152 7.55 -2.12 -10.23
N ALA A 153 8.40 -3.14 -10.27
CA ALA A 153 8.67 -3.89 -11.50
C ALA A 153 7.40 -4.58 -12.02
N GLY A 154 6.61 -5.20 -11.14
CA GLY A 154 5.32 -5.79 -11.48
C GLY A 154 4.34 -4.79 -12.05
N MET A 155 4.21 -3.62 -11.42
CA MET A 155 3.34 -2.54 -11.89
C MET A 155 3.78 -2.02 -13.26
N ASN A 156 5.07 -1.79 -13.45
CA ASN A 156 5.61 -1.34 -14.74
C ASN A 156 5.37 -2.37 -15.85
N THR A 157 5.55 -3.65 -15.54
CA THR A 157 5.27 -4.76 -16.46
C THR A 157 3.78 -4.82 -16.83
N MET A 158 2.87 -4.61 -15.87
CA MET A 158 1.43 -4.53 -16.14
C MET A 158 1.09 -3.33 -17.02
N SER A 159 1.62 -2.15 -16.71
CA SER A 159 1.40 -0.93 -17.48
C SER A 159 1.83 -1.12 -18.93
N THR A 160 3.04 -1.64 -19.16
CA THR A 160 3.55 -1.92 -20.50
C THR A 160 2.71 -2.97 -21.23
N ALA A 161 2.20 -3.98 -20.53
CA ALA A 161 1.34 -5.01 -21.13
C ALA A 161 -0.05 -4.48 -21.50
N MET A 162 -0.54 -3.46 -20.79
CA MET A 162 -1.84 -2.82 -21.04
C MET A 162 -1.79 -1.69 -22.05
N SER A 163 -0.62 -1.09 -22.27
CA SER A 163 -0.46 0.05 -23.19
C SER A 163 -1.05 -0.20 -24.60
N PRO A 164 -0.85 -1.36 -25.25
CA PRO A 164 -1.46 -1.61 -26.56
C PRO A 164 -3.00 -1.72 -26.52
N LEU A 165 -3.58 -2.07 -25.38
CA LEU A 165 -5.04 -2.12 -25.19
C LEU A 165 -5.66 -0.74 -25.02
N ALA A 166 -4.92 0.22 -24.49
CA ALA A 166 -5.40 1.58 -24.27
C ALA A 166 -5.72 2.30 -25.60
N ASP A 167 -5.09 1.89 -26.69
CA ASP A 167 -5.31 2.46 -28.03
C ASP A 167 -6.48 1.76 -28.79
N GLU A 168 -7.06 0.69 -28.23
CA GLU A 168 -8.17 -0.03 -28.84
C GLU A 168 -9.53 0.63 -28.56
N PRO A 169 -10.31 0.98 -29.61
CA PRO A 169 -11.59 1.71 -29.43
C PRO A 169 -12.58 0.98 -28.51
N TRP A 170 -12.69 -0.35 -28.62
CA TRP A 170 -13.61 -1.13 -27.79
C TRP A 170 -13.27 -1.08 -26.30
N PHE A 171 -11.98 -0.94 -25.97
CA PHE A 171 -11.51 -0.84 -24.60
C PHE A 171 -11.86 0.53 -24.00
N MET A 172 -11.70 1.61 -24.79
CA MET A 172 -12.15 2.96 -24.42
C MET A 172 -13.67 3.02 -24.20
N ASP A 173 -14.45 2.41 -25.10
CA ASP A 173 -15.91 2.35 -24.99
C ASP A 173 -16.37 1.58 -23.74
N LEU A 174 -15.66 0.53 -23.36
CA LEU A 174 -15.92 -0.23 -22.12
C LEU A 174 -15.76 0.67 -20.88
N PHE A 175 -14.68 1.45 -20.81
CA PHE A 175 -14.44 2.37 -19.69
C PHE A 175 -15.46 3.50 -19.65
N LEU A 176 -15.79 4.08 -20.80
CA LEU A 176 -16.84 5.11 -20.92
C LEU A 176 -18.21 4.57 -20.47
N SER A 177 -18.55 3.34 -20.85
CA SER A 177 -19.80 2.72 -20.39
C SER A 177 -19.83 2.53 -18.87
N LEU A 178 -18.71 2.15 -18.24
CA LEU A 178 -18.61 2.01 -16.78
C LEU A 178 -18.74 3.35 -16.06
N ILE A 179 -18.18 4.43 -16.63
CA ILE A 179 -18.33 5.79 -16.11
C ILE A 179 -19.80 6.21 -16.17
N HIS A 180 -20.49 5.99 -17.30
CA HIS A 180 -21.89 6.31 -17.45
C HIS A 180 -22.83 5.48 -16.58
N ILE A 181 -22.49 4.25 -16.24
CA ILE A 181 -23.25 3.41 -15.30
C ILE A 181 -23.15 3.95 -13.87
N SER A 182 -22.02 4.53 -13.49
CA SER A 182 -21.81 5.06 -12.14
C SER A 182 -22.37 6.48 -11.92
N GLU A 183 -22.51 7.29 -12.96
CA GLU A 183 -23.05 8.66 -12.87
C GLU A 183 -24.56 8.75 -12.58
N PRO A 184 -25.45 7.97 -13.19
CA PRO A 184 -26.90 8.07 -12.94
C PRO A 184 -27.28 7.77 -11.50
N THR A 185 -26.50 6.95 -10.81
CA THR A 185 -26.75 6.60 -9.40
C THR A 185 -26.53 7.78 -8.46
N ARG A 186 -25.66 8.72 -8.81
CA ARG A 186 -25.42 9.95 -8.03
C ARG A 186 -26.53 10.97 -8.22
N LEU A 187 -27.06 11.13 -9.42
CA LEU A 187 -28.14 12.08 -9.71
C LEU A 187 -29.49 11.63 -9.16
N GLY A 188 -29.75 10.32 -9.09
CA GLY A 188 -30.97 9.75 -8.51
C GLY A 188 -31.02 9.76 -6.98
N MET A 189 -29.91 10.01 -6.28
CA MET A 189 -29.86 10.09 -4.81
C MET A 189 -30.01 11.53 -4.25
N ILE A 190 -30.12 12.54 -5.11
CA ILE A 190 -30.22 13.96 -4.72
C ILE A 190 -31.63 14.52 -5.01
N SER A 191 -32.51 13.75 -5.58
CA SER A 191 -33.95 14.03 -5.71
C SER A 191 -34.74 13.16 -4.72
#